data_0a211cd629516ddabb9d184822d25e15
#
_entry.id   0a211cd629516ddabb9d184822d25e15
#
_cell.length_a   1.000
_cell.length_b   1.000
_cell.length_c   1.000
_cell.angle_alpha   90.00
_cell.angle_beta   90.00
_cell.angle_gamma   90.00
#
_symmetry.space_group_name_H-M   'P 1'
#
loop_
_entity.id
_entity.type
_entity.pdbx_description
1 polymer ?
#
loop_
_entity_poly.entity_id
_entity_poly.type
_entity_poly.pdbx_seq_one_letter_code
_entity_poly.pdbx_strand_id
1 'polypeptide(L)'
;TKVMTALCALKYGKLDDILTATENVYVTESGAVKLGVTAGDTMTMEQALYGLMLKSANDVANLVAEHIGGSVEGFVNLMNETAASIGATNTHFTNPHGLTDPEHYTTAYDMYLILNEAVKYDKFLELIQEQTYTSVYHDKDGNEKKIDLANSNAYLKGEAIAPENVTVVGGKTGTTNAAGNCLILYCRNASGDPYISIILQAKDRTILYTEMTDLLNEIK
;
A
#
# COMPACT_ATOMS: atom_id res chain seq x y z
N THR A 1 -3.08 -5.76 -0.53
CA THR A 1 -2.17 -5.98 -1.66
C THR A 1 -1.00 -5.00 -1.62
N LYS A 2 -1.21 -3.68 -1.71
CA LYS A 2 -0.14 -2.68 -1.84
C LYS A 2 0.91 -2.67 -0.71
N VAL A 3 0.56 -3.15 0.50
CA VAL A 3 1.55 -3.39 1.57
C VAL A 3 2.56 -4.46 1.14
N MET A 4 2.09 -5.57 0.53
CA MET A 4 2.97 -6.60 -0.02
C MET A 4 3.80 -6.07 -1.20
N THR A 5 3.20 -5.27 -2.07
CA THR A 5 3.92 -4.64 -3.20
C THR A 5 5.05 -3.75 -2.70
N ALA A 6 4.79 -2.91 -1.68
CA ALA A 6 5.82 -2.07 -1.06
C ALA A 6 6.88 -2.91 -0.33
N LEU A 7 6.48 -3.98 0.38
CA LEU A 7 7.42 -4.91 1.02
C LEU A 7 8.37 -5.54 0.00
N CYS A 8 7.84 -6.07 -1.11
CA CYS A 8 8.67 -6.65 -2.17
C CYS A 8 9.60 -5.60 -2.81
N ALA A 9 9.10 -4.38 -3.05
CA ALA A 9 9.92 -3.31 -3.58
C ALA A 9 11.10 -2.95 -2.65
N LEU A 10 10.86 -2.87 -1.34
CA LEU A 10 11.90 -2.58 -0.35
C LEU A 10 12.89 -3.74 -0.14
N LYS A 11 12.41 -4.98 -0.33
CA LYS A 11 13.22 -6.19 -0.15
C LYS A 11 14.14 -6.46 -1.34
N TYR A 12 13.69 -6.19 -2.56
CA TYR A 12 14.36 -6.64 -3.78
C TYR A 12 14.86 -5.50 -4.68
N GLY A 13 14.40 -4.26 -4.48
CA GLY A 13 14.83 -3.07 -5.21
C GLY A 13 15.67 -2.12 -4.37
N LYS A 14 16.09 -1.02 -4.98
CA LYS A 14 16.77 0.09 -4.32
C LYS A 14 15.96 1.36 -4.50
N LEU A 15 15.96 2.24 -3.50
CA LEU A 15 15.18 3.47 -3.50
C LEU A 15 15.56 4.45 -4.63
N ASP A 16 16.81 4.41 -5.05
CA ASP A 16 17.37 5.24 -6.12
C ASP A 16 17.30 4.62 -7.52
N ASP A 17 16.78 3.38 -7.64
CA ASP A 17 16.51 2.79 -8.95
C ASP A 17 15.59 3.68 -9.78
N ILE A 18 15.93 3.91 -11.04
CA ILE A 18 15.08 4.64 -11.98
C ILE A 18 14.15 3.67 -12.68
N LEU A 19 12.87 3.83 -12.44
CA LEU A 19 11.80 3.07 -13.08
C LEU A 19 11.38 3.77 -14.36
N THR A 20 11.27 3.03 -15.45
CA THR A 20 10.75 3.53 -16.74
C THR A 20 9.42 2.86 -17.03
N ALA A 21 8.37 3.66 -17.21
CA ALA A 21 7.03 3.16 -17.49
C ALA A 21 6.93 2.59 -18.91
N THR A 22 6.31 1.42 -19.02
CA THR A 22 5.91 0.79 -20.30
C THR A 22 4.40 0.86 -20.48
N GLU A 23 3.85 0.22 -21.50
CA GLU A 23 2.40 0.09 -21.72
C GLU A 23 1.68 -0.64 -20.57
N ASN A 24 2.40 -1.39 -19.73
CA ASN A 24 1.82 -2.13 -18.58
C ASN A 24 1.28 -1.21 -17.48
N VAL A 25 1.65 0.08 -17.47
CA VAL A 25 1.07 1.06 -16.52
C VAL A 25 -0.39 1.39 -16.83
N TYR A 26 -0.89 1.09 -18.02
CA TYR A 26 -2.27 1.39 -18.40
C TYR A 26 -3.26 0.44 -17.73
N VAL A 27 -3.85 0.89 -16.64
CA VAL A 27 -4.93 0.20 -15.93
C VAL A 27 -6.26 0.60 -16.54
N THR A 28 -7.00 -0.37 -17.07
CA THR A 28 -8.25 -0.15 -17.83
C THR A 28 -9.50 -0.17 -16.95
N GLU A 29 -9.40 -0.69 -15.71
CA GLU A 29 -10.57 -0.76 -14.81
C GLU A 29 -11.11 0.64 -14.50
N SER A 30 -12.43 0.81 -14.72
CA SER A 30 -13.11 2.07 -14.46
C SER A 30 -13.09 2.43 -12.97
N GLY A 31 -12.78 3.68 -12.65
CA GLY A 31 -12.68 4.15 -11.27
C GLY A 31 -11.38 3.77 -10.56
N ALA A 32 -10.47 3.03 -11.21
CA ALA A 32 -9.16 2.71 -10.64
C ALA A 32 -8.35 3.98 -10.37
N VAL A 33 -7.84 4.12 -9.15
CA VAL A 33 -7.00 5.26 -8.77
C VAL A 33 -5.64 5.14 -9.47
N LYS A 34 -5.21 6.23 -10.10
CA LYS A 34 -3.96 6.32 -10.86
C LYS A 34 -3.19 7.58 -10.50
N LEU A 35 -1.88 7.52 -10.63
CA LEU A 35 -1.01 8.69 -10.61
C LEU A 35 -1.11 9.45 -11.94
N GLY A 36 -1.35 8.73 -13.02
CA GLY A 36 -1.38 9.26 -14.38
C GLY A 36 -0.05 9.08 -15.12
N VAL A 37 0.70 8.05 -14.72
CA VAL A 37 1.95 7.67 -15.40
C VAL A 37 1.63 7.13 -16.78
N THR A 38 2.42 7.53 -17.77
CA THR A 38 2.31 7.09 -19.17
C THR A 38 3.60 6.43 -19.63
N ALA A 39 3.52 5.60 -20.68
CA ALA A 39 4.70 4.91 -21.23
C ALA A 39 5.81 5.92 -21.58
N GLY A 40 7.01 5.64 -21.13
CA GLY A 40 8.19 6.49 -21.26
C GLY A 40 8.43 7.45 -20.09
N ASP A 41 7.47 7.64 -19.18
CA ASP A 41 7.69 8.41 -17.95
C ASP A 41 8.71 7.68 -17.06
N THR A 42 9.50 8.46 -16.31
CA THR A 42 10.53 7.93 -15.39
C THR A 42 10.40 8.52 -14.00
N MET A 43 10.59 7.69 -12.98
CA MET A 43 10.64 8.11 -11.58
C MET A 43 11.57 7.22 -10.77
N THR A 44 12.02 7.67 -9.61
CA THR A 44 12.75 6.81 -8.68
C THR A 44 11.81 5.80 -8.02
N MET A 45 12.35 4.67 -7.53
CA MET A 45 11.61 3.71 -6.71
C MET A 45 10.99 4.40 -5.49
N GLU A 46 11.71 5.30 -4.87
CA GLU A 46 11.19 6.07 -3.73
C GLU A 46 9.94 6.87 -4.10
N GLN A 47 9.96 7.61 -5.19
CA GLN A 47 8.80 8.37 -5.69
C GLN A 47 7.62 7.45 -6.03
N ALA A 48 7.90 6.29 -6.62
CA ALA A 48 6.89 5.27 -6.91
C ALA A 48 6.25 4.74 -5.63
N LEU A 49 7.03 4.48 -4.58
CA LEU A 49 6.52 4.02 -3.28
C LEU A 49 5.61 5.07 -2.60
N TYR A 50 5.92 6.35 -2.69
CA TYR A 50 5.00 7.41 -2.22
C TYR A 50 3.71 7.43 -3.04
N GLY A 51 3.76 7.31 -4.35
CA GLY A 51 2.58 7.20 -5.22
C GLY A 51 1.72 5.98 -4.88
N LEU A 52 2.37 4.84 -4.63
CA LEU A 52 1.74 3.58 -4.23
C LEU A 52 1.03 3.69 -2.87
N MET A 53 1.68 4.25 -1.87
CA MET A 53 1.20 4.22 -0.48
C MET A 53 0.24 5.36 -0.15
N LEU A 54 0.51 6.60 -0.56
CA LEU A 54 -0.34 7.76 -0.27
C LEU A 54 -1.53 7.83 -1.22
N LYS A 55 -1.27 7.81 -2.54
CA LYS A 55 -2.32 7.91 -3.57
C LYS A 55 -3.04 6.59 -3.82
N SER A 56 -2.43 5.45 -3.46
CA SER A 56 -2.93 4.11 -3.82
C SER A 56 -2.93 3.87 -5.34
N ALA A 57 -1.96 4.42 -6.05
CA ALA A 57 -1.87 4.42 -7.50
C ALA A 57 -1.67 3.01 -8.08
N ASN A 58 -2.60 2.58 -8.94
CA ASN A 58 -2.57 1.23 -9.52
C ASN A 58 -1.59 1.13 -10.70
N ASP A 59 -1.44 2.18 -11.49
CA ASP A 59 -0.45 2.32 -12.56
C ASP A 59 0.98 2.23 -12.02
N VAL A 60 1.23 2.89 -10.88
CA VAL A 60 2.53 2.82 -10.19
C VAL A 60 2.80 1.43 -9.62
N ALA A 61 1.76 0.70 -9.17
CA ALA A 61 1.94 -0.68 -8.73
C ALA A 61 2.45 -1.58 -9.87
N ASN A 62 1.93 -1.41 -11.09
CA ASN A 62 2.42 -2.12 -12.26
C ASN A 62 3.85 -1.70 -12.64
N LEU A 63 4.16 -0.41 -12.55
CA LEU A 63 5.51 0.11 -12.80
C LEU A 63 6.55 -0.53 -11.86
N VAL A 64 6.26 -0.56 -10.56
CA VAL A 64 7.11 -1.22 -9.55
C VAL A 64 7.24 -2.71 -9.84
N ALA A 65 6.12 -3.37 -10.16
CA ALA A 65 6.09 -4.80 -10.45
C ALA A 65 6.97 -5.17 -11.66
N GLU A 66 6.85 -4.42 -12.72
CA GLU A 66 7.64 -4.68 -13.92
C GLU A 66 9.14 -4.47 -13.70
N HIS A 67 9.50 -3.41 -12.96
CA HIS A 67 10.91 -3.12 -12.66
C HIS A 67 11.56 -4.23 -11.81
N ILE A 68 10.87 -4.69 -10.75
CA ILE A 68 11.41 -5.69 -9.82
C ILE A 68 11.33 -7.11 -10.38
N GLY A 69 10.19 -7.47 -10.98
CA GLY A 69 9.90 -8.83 -11.45
C GLY A 69 10.31 -9.10 -12.88
N GLY A 70 10.77 -8.08 -13.63
CA GLY A 70 10.99 -8.16 -15.08
C GLY A 70 9.68 -8.25 -15.88
N SER A 71 8.57 -8.52 -15.22
CA SER A 71 7.20 -8.48 -15.71
C SER A 71 6.23 -8.41 -14.55
N VAL A 72 4.98 -8.01 -14.80
CA VAL A 72 3.92 -8.03 -13.78
C VAL A 72 3.70 -9.44 -13.23
N GLU A 73 3.69 -10.46 -14.09
CA GLU A 73 3.57 -11.86 -13.70
C GLU A 73 4.76 -12.33 -12.83
N GLY A 74 6.00 -12.00 -13.23
CA GLY A 74 7.19 -12.32 -12.45
C GLY A 74 7.15 -11.72 -11.05
N PHE A 75 6.65 -10.49 -10.93
CA PHE A 75 6.48 -9.83 -9.64
C PHE A 75 5.37 -10.48 -8.79
N VAL A 76 4.25 -10.87 -9.39
CA VAL A 76 3.16 -11.59 -8.71
C VAL A 76 3.67 -12.93 -8.13
N ASN A 77 4.48 -13.66 -8.87
CA ASN A 77 5.13 -14.87 -8.36
C ASN A 77 6.00 -14.55 -7.14
N LEU A 78 6.80 -13.48 -7.21
CA LEU A 78 7.63 -13.01 -6.10
C LEU A 78 6.80 -12.59 -4.87
N MET A 79 5.64 -11.95 -5.08
CA MET A 79 4.70 -11.62 -3.98
C MET A 79 4.21 -12.90 -3.28
N ASN A 80 3.81 -13.92 -4.04
CA ASN A 80 3.33 -15.19 -3.48
C ASN A 80 4.44 -15.98 -2.78
N GLU A 81 5.65 -16.04 -3.34
CA GLU A 81 6.82 -16.62 -2.70
C GLU A 81 7.16 -15.90 -1.38
N THR A 82 7.11 -14.57 -1.40
CA THR A 82 7.35 -13.76 -0.19
C THR A 82 6.28 -14.04 0.86
N ALA A 83 4.99 -14.08 0.48
CA ALA A 83 3.89 -14.43 1.39
C ALA A 83 4.10 -15.80 2.03
N ALA A 84 4.42 -16.82 1.24
CA ALA A 84 4.71 -18.16 1.73
C ALA A 84 5.91 -18.18 2.70
N SER A 85 6.98 -17.45 2.37
CA SER A 85 8.21 -17.41 3.17
C SER A 85 8.03 -16.81 4.57
N ILE A 86 7.03 -15.93 4.75
CA ILE A 86 6.68 -15.32 6.04
C ILE A 86 5.49 -16.00 6.74
N GLY A 87 5.01 -17.12 6.18
CA GLY A 87 3.92 -17.91 6.75
C GLY A 87 2.50 -17.46 6.39
N ALA A 88 2.34 -16.49 5.46
CA ALA A 88 1.04 -16.02 4.99
C ALA A 88 0.47 -16.99 3.93
N THR A 89 0.07 -18.19 4.38
CA THR A 89 -0.27 -19.34 3.53
C THR A 89 -1.73 -19.37 3.07
N ASN A 90 -2.57 -18.48 3.58
CA ASN A 90 -3.96 -18.30 3.15
C ASN A 90 -4.12 -17.01 2.32
N THR A 91 -3.06 -16.65 1.59
CA THR A 91 -3.00 -15.47 0.74
C THR A 91 -2.57 -15.87 -0.66
N HIS A 92 -3.26 -15.35 -1.66
CA HIS A 92 -2.89 -15.49 -3.05
C HIS A 92 -3.03 -14.14 -3.77
N PHE A 93 -1.95 -13.69 -4.37
CA PHE A 93 -1.92 -12.49 -5.18
C PHE A 93 -1.97 -12.85 -6.67
N THR A 94 -2.80 -12.14 -7.43
CA THR A 94 -2.89 -12.25 -8.89
C THR A 94 -2.43 -10.98 -9.60
N ASN A 95 -2.27 -9.89 -8.83
CA ASN A 95 -1.85 -8.60 -9.35
C ASN A 95 -1.18 -7.75 -8.25
N PRO A 96 -0.36 -6.73 -8.61
CA PRO A 96 0.36 -5.90 -7.63
C PRO A 96 -0.47 -4.77 -7.04
N HIS A 97 -1.65 -4.47 -7.57
CA HIS A 97 -2.45 -3.30 -7.21
C HIS A 97 -3.66 -3.59 -6.34
N GLY A 98 -4.19 -4.82 -6.32
CA GLY A 98 -5.34 -5.22 -5.51
C GLY A 98 -6.69 -4.89 -6.14
N LEU A 99 -6.76 -4.68 -7.45
CA LEU A 99 -8.03 -4.67 -8.18
C LEU A 99 -8.63 -6.07 -8.18
N THR A 100 -9.93 -6.15 -8.36
CA THR A 100 -10.69 -7.38 -8.15
C THR A 100 -10.30 -8.50 -9.12
N ASP A 101 -10.00 -9.65 -8.56
CA ASP A 101 -9.82 -10.91 -9.26
C ASP A 101 -10.32 -12.02 -8.32
N PRO A 102 -11.07 -13.04 -8.81
CA PRO A 102 -11.65 -14.07 -7.96
C PRO A 102 -10.62 -14.93 -7.22
N GLU A 103 -9.40 -15.05 -7.78
CA GLU A 103 -8.30 -15.78 -7.16
C GLU A 103 -7.39 -14.90 -6.29
N HIS A 104 -7.73 -13.59 -6.12
CA HIS A 104 -6.97 -12.65 -5.31
C HIS A 104 -7.59 -12.55 -3.91
N TYR A 105 -6.99 -13.19 -2.92
CA TYR A 105 -7.54 -13.28 -1.56
C TYR A 105 -6.45 -13.21 -0.48
N THR A 106 -6.89 -12.91 0.73
CA THR A 106 -6.04 -12.91 1.93
C THR A 106 -6.90 -13.08 3.18
N THR A 107 -6.27 -13.18 4.34
CA THR A 107 -6.91 -13.17 5.66
C THR A 107 -6.37 -12.04 6.51
N ALA A 108 -7.08 -11.69 7.61
CA ALA A 108 -6.59 -10.69 8.55
C ALA A 108 -5.26 -11.13 9.20
N TYR A 109 -5.12 -12.43 9.50
CA TYR A 109 -3.89 -12.97 10.08
C TYR A 109 -2.70 -12.88 9.09
N ASP A 110 -2.91 -13.22 7.83
CA ASP A 110 -1.86 -13.13 6.82
C ASP A 110 -1.46 -11.66 6.56
N MET A 111 -2.44 -10.75 6.57
CA MET A 111 -2.15 -9.31 6.49
C MET A 111 -1.36 -8.80 7.70
N TYR A 112 -1.61 -9.37 8.91
CA TYR A 112 -0.76 -9.11 10.07
C TYR A 112 0.68 -9.54 9.81
N LEU A 113 0.92 -10.75 9.30
CA LEU A 113 2.27 -11.25 8.99
C LEU A 113 2.97 -10.35 7.97
N ILE A 114 2.25 -9.94 6.92
CA ILE A 114 2.78 -9.07 5.86
C ILE A 114 3.15 -7.69 6.41
N LEU A 115 2.28 -7.06 7.21
CA LEU A 115 2.58 -5.75 7.78
C LEU A 115 3.70 -5.85 8.82
N ASN A 116 3.70 -6.90 9.66
CA ASN A 116 4.74 -7.14 10.65
C ASN A 116 6.13 -7.32 10.02
N GLU A 117 6.20 -7.88 8.81
CA GLU A 117 7.44 -7.95 8.05
C GLU A 117 7.81 -6.59 7.45
N ALA A 118 6.82 -5.88 6.88
CA ALA A 118 7.06 -4.60 6.22
C ALA A 118 7.55 -3.51 7.18
N VAL A 119 7.05 -3.45 8.43
CA VAL A 119 7.46 -2.44 9.43
C VAL A 119 8.89 -2.63 9.94
N LYS A 120 9.59 -3.69 9.57
CA LYS A 120 11.02 -3.86 9.83
C LYS A 120 11.89 -2.97 8.94
N TYR A 121 11.33 -2.41 7.87
CA TYR A 121 12.01 -1.47 6.98
C TYR A 121 11.68 -0.04 7.42
N ASP A 122 12.69 0.73 7.81
CA ASP A 122 12.52 2.12 8.24
C ASP A 122 11.80 2.96 7.18
N LYS A 123 12.11 2.74 5.90
CA LYS A 123 11.43 3.41 4.80
C LYS A 123 9.95 3.08 4.71
N PHE A 124 9.54 1.87 5.05
CA PHE A 124 8.13 1.53 5.09
C PHE A 124 7.39 2.30 6.19
N LEU A 125 8.00 2.41 7.38
CA LEU A 125 7.45 3.22 8.48
C LEU A 125 7.30 4.68 8.07
N GLU A 126 8.31 5.25 7.40
CA GLU A 126 8.24 6.62 6.86
C GLU A 126 7.06 6.78 5.89
N LEU A 127 6.91 5.86 4.93
CA LEU A 127 5.83 5.90 3.93
C LEU A 127 4.43 5.86 4.54
N ILE A 128 4.19 5.02 5.55
CA ILE A 128 2.84 4.84 6.11
C ILE A 128 2.41 5.97 7.04
N GLN A 129 3.36 6.72 7.62
CA GLN A 129 3.08 7.86 8.51
C GLN A 129 3.03 9.20 7.78
N GLU A 130 3.54 9.26 6.54
CA GLU A 130 3.57 10.50 5.76
C GLU A 130 2.15 10.95 5.41
N GLN A 131 1.85 12.23 5.67
CA GLN A 131 0.53 12.80 5.39
C GLN A 131 0.42 13.35 3.97
N THR A 132 1.47 14.02 3.50
CA THR A 132 1.51 14.63 2.18
C THR A 132 2.92 14.50 1.58
N TYR A 133 2.99 14.37 0.27
CA TYR A 133 4.27 14.31 -0.44
C TYR A 133 4.10 14.91 -1.84
N THR A 134 5.03 15.75 -2.26
CA THR A 134 5.08 16.23 -3.64
C THR A 134 6.01 15.35 -4.44
N SER A 135 5.43 14.49 -5.29
CA SER A 135 6.20 13.65 -6.21
C SER A 135 6.62 14.45 -7.44
N VAL A 136 7.89 14.34 -7.80
CA VAL A 136 8.47 14.98 -8.98
C VAL A 136 9.07 13.88 -9.85
N TYR A 137 8.55 13.70 -11.06
CA TYR A 137 9.01 12.69 -12.00
C TYR A 137 9.09 13.29 -13.41
N HIS A 138 9.61 12.57 -14.39
CA HIS A 138 9.85 13.11 -15.72
C HIS A 138 9.03 12.37 -16.77
N ASP A 139 8.53 13.11 -17.76
CA ASP A 139 7.90 12.50 -18.94
C ASP A 139 8.97 11.93 -19.90
N LYS A 140 8.50 11.27 -20.95
CA LYS A 140 9.37 10.67 -22.00
C LYS A 140 10.28 11.66 -22.71
N ASP A 141 9.94 12.95 -22.67
CA ASP A 141 10.69 14.04 -23.29
C ASP A 141 11.63 14.74 -22.29
N GLY A 142 11.66 14.25 -21.04
CA GLY A 142 12.50 14.78 -19.97
C GLY A 142 11.90 15.99 -19.25
N ASN A 143 10.63 16.33 -19.50
CA ASN A 143 9.98 17.42 -18.79
C ASN A 143 9.54 16.98 -17.41
N GLU A 144 9.72 17.87 -16.43
CA GLU A 144 9.32 17.63 -15.05
C GLU A 144 7.80 17.64 -14.89
N LYS A 145 7.25 16.61 -14.24
CA LYS A 145 5.87 16.52 -13.79
C LYS A 145 5.83 16.56 -12.27
N LYS A 146 4.91 17.35 -11.72
CA LYS A 146 4.68 17.46 -10.27
C LYS A 146 3.27 17.03 -9.91
N ILE A 147 3.15 16.26 -8.83
CA ILE A 147 1.86 15.87 -8.28
C ILE A 147 1.92 15.85 -6.76
N ASP A 148 0.94 16.52 -6.14
CA ASP A 148 0.77 16.49 -4.69
C ASP A 148 -0.05 15.26 -4.30
N LEU A 149 0.51 14.48 -3.39
CA LEU A 149 -0.05 13.26 -2.85
C LEU A 149 -0.53 13.52 -1.42
N ALA A 150 -1.68 12.93 -1.06
CA ALA A 150 -2.20 12.98 0.30
C ALA A 150 -2.60 11.57 0.75
N ASN A 151 -2.30 11.28 2.01
CA ASN A 151 -2.67 10.01 2.63
C ASN A 151 -4.20 9.89 2.73
N SER A 152 -4.70 8.67 2.53
CA SER A 152 -6.14 8.36 2.61
C SER A 152 -6.60 7.94 4.01
N ASN A 153 -5.69 7.76 4.97
CA ASN A 153 -5.98 7.36 6.34
C ASN A 153 -6.60 8.50 7.14
N ALA A 154 -7.85 8.32 7.59
CA ALA A 154 -8.59 9.36 8.30
C ALA A 154 -7.96 9.73 9.67
N TYR A 155 -7.29 8.80 10.35
CA TYR A 155 -6.59 9.13 11.61
C TYR A 155 -5.45 10.10 11.37
N LEU A 156 -4.64 9.90 10.31
CA LEU A 156 -3.53 10.80 9.98
C LEU A 156 -4.02 12.17 9.51
N LYS A 157 -5.22 12.23 8.91
CA LYS A 157 -5.86 13.47 8.45
C LYS A 157 -6.60 14.22 9.54
N GLY A 158 -6.76 13.63 10.74
CA GLY A 158 -7.59 14.18 11.80
C GLY A 158 -9.11 14.09 11.54
N GLU A 159 -9.54 13.29 10.57
CA GLU A 159 -10.94 13.01 10.25
C GLU A 159 -11.53 11.92 11.15
N ALA A 160 -10.69 11.08 11.76
CA ALA A 160 -11.02 10.09 12.78
C ALA A 160 -10.10 10.28 13.99
N ILE A 161 -10.62 10.02 15.19
CA ILE A 161 -9.90 10.22 16.45
C ILE A 161 -9.58 8.85 17.05
N ALA A 162 -8.30 8.57 17.29
CA ALA A 162 -7.87 7.37 18.00
C ALA A 162 -8.12 7.54 19.52
N PRO A 163 -8.25 6.43 20.29
CA PRO A 163 -8.27 6.47 21.74
C PRO A 163 -7.01 7.17 22.31
N GLU A 164 -7.16 7.86 23.46
CA GLU A 164 -6.07 8.65 24.07
C GLU A 164 -4.80 7.85 24.39
N ASN A 165 -4.96 6.54 24.67
CA ASN A 165 -3.86 5.63 24.98
C ASN A 165 -3.23 4.99 23.74
N VAL A 166 -3.68 5.34 22.53
CA VAL A 166 -3.21 4.74 21.28
C VAL A 166 -2.70 5.80 20.31
N THR A 167 -1.47 5.63 19.85
CA THR A 167 -0.90 6.40 18.75
C THR A 167 -1.01 5.60 17.47
N VAL A 168 -1.78 6.08 16.50
CA VAL A 168 -1.78 5.54 15.14
C VAL A 168 -0.55 6.06 14.42
N VAL A 169 0.43 5.19 14.18
CA VAL A 169 1.67 5.53 13.45
C VAL A 169 1.35 5.70 11.97
N GLY A 170 0.55 4.79 11.41
CA GLY A 170 0.18 4.84 10.00
C GLY A 170 -0.49 3.55 9.54
N GLY A 171 -0.64 3.42 8.24
CA GLY A 171 -1.25 2.21 7.67
C GLY A 171 -1.68 2.36 6.24
N LYS A 172 -2.59 1.47 5.79
CA LYS A 172 -3.10 1.48 4.42
C LYS A 172 -4.58 1.19 4.36
N THR A 173 -5.32 2.03 3.65
CA THR A 173 -6.72 1.79 3.26
C THR A 173 -6.78 0.99 1.97
N GLY A 174 -7.88 0.27 1.76
CA GLY A 174 -8.20 -0.39 0.49
C GLY A 174 -9.71 -0.48 0.31
N THR A 175 -10.17 -0.31 -0.92
CA THR A 175 -11.60 -0.45 -1.25
C THR A 175 -11.75 -0.96 -2.67
N THR A 176 -12.53 -2.02 -2.83
CA THR A 176 -13.13 -2.46 -4.08
C THR A 176 -14.56 -2.90 -3.81
N ASN A 177 -15.37 -3.03 -4.85
CA ASN A 177 -16.76 -3.52 -4.67
C ASN A 177 -16.79 -4.93 -4.06
N ALA A 178 -15.82 -5.78 -4.39
CA ALA A 178 -15.75 -7.15 -3.88
C ALA A 178 -15.15 -7.22 -2.46
N ALA A 179 -14.11 -6.41 -2.18
CA ALA A 179 -13.41 -6.45 -0.90
C ALA A 179 -14.11 -5.63 0.21
N GLY A 180 -15.09 -4.78 -0.15
CA GLY A 180 -15.61 -3.79 0.81
C GLY A 180 -14.54 -2.77 1.19
N ASN A 181 -14.72 -2.14 2.34
CA ASN A 181 -13.77 -1.19 2.90
C ASN A 181 -12.82 -1.90 3.86
N CYS A 182 -11.53 -1.69 3.67
CA CYS A 182 -10.47 -2.35 4.44
C CYS A 182 -9.49 -1.31 4.99
N LEU A 183 -8.98 -1.56 6.20
CA LEU A 183 -7.94 -0.75 6.83
C LEU A 183 -7.00 -1.64 7.63
N ILE A 184 -5.70 -1.43 7.44
CA ILE A 184 -4.65 -2.00 8.27
C ILE A 184 -3.84 -0.87 8.88
N LEU A 185 -3.63 -0.92 10.20
CA LEU A 185 -2.91 0.08 10.96
C LEU A 185 -1.74 -0.52 11.73
N TYR A 186 -0.65 0.22 11.78
CA TYR A 186 0.41 0.05 12.77
C TYR A 186 0.25 1.12 13.84
N CYS A 187 0.13 0.69 15.08
CA CYS A 187 -0.16 1.54 16.24
C CYS A 187 0.81 1.28 17.38
N ARG A 188 0.84 2.19 18.35
CA ARG A 188 1.54 1.99 19.62
C ARG A 188 0.60 2.32 20.78
N ASN A 189 0.71 1.57 21.89
CA ASN A 189 0.04 1.92 23.13
C ASN A 189 0.77 3.07 23.85
N ALA A 190 0.25 3.49 25.02
CA ALA A 190 0.84 4.53 25.84
C ALA A 190 2.27 4.20 26.35
N SER A 191 2.61 2.90 26.44
CA SER A 191 3.96 2.42 26.80
C SER A 191 4.92 2.37 25.61
N GLY A 192 4.42 2.61 24.40
CA GLY A 192 5.20 2.53 23.15
C GLY A 192 5.23 1.13 22.51
N ASP A 193 4.53 0.15 23.09
CA ASP A 193 4.48 -1.20 22.54
C ASP A 193 3.73 -1.22 21.21
N PRO A 194 4.21 -1.99 20.22
CA PRO A 194 3.62 -2.03 18.89
C PRO A 194 2.39 -2.93 18.81
N TYR A 195 1.40 -2.49 18.06
CA TYR A 195 0.19 -3.25 17.71
C TYR A 195 -0.13 -3.12 16.23
N ILE A 196 -0.76 -4.14 15.68
CA ILE A 196 -1.32 -4.15 14.32
C ILE A 196 -2.82 -4.39 14.44
N SER A 197 -3.62 -3.47 13.91
CA SER A 197 -5.08 -3.54 13.91
C SER A 197 -5.58 -3.65 12.47
N ILE A 198 -6.49 -4.58 12.21
CA ILE A 198 -6.95 -4.91 10.85
C ILE A 198 -8.46 -5.07 10.83
N ILE A 199 -9.11 -4.33 9.94
CA ILE A 199 -10.52 -4.52 9.57
C ILE A 199 -10.57 -4.81 8.07
N LEU A 200 -11.26 -5.88 7.70
CA LEU A 200 -11.53 -6.28 6.33
C LEU A 200 -13.04 -6.34 6.09
N GLN A 201 -13.48 -6.06 4.87
CA GLN A 201 -14.88 -6.21 4.43
C GLN A 201 -15.90 -5.34 5.18
N ALA A 202 -15.50 -4.20 5.75
CA ALA A 202 -16.47 -3.28 6.31
C ALA A 202 -17.42 -2.76 5.21
N LYS A 203 -18.71 -2.61 5.57
CA LYS A 203 -19.77 -2.24 4.64
C LYS A 203 -19.53 -0.89 3.95
N ASP A 204 -19.07 0.07 4.71
CA ASP A 204 -18.77 1.42 4.22
C ASP A 204 -17.63 2.07 5.04
N ARG A 205 -17.21 3.27 4.61
CA ARG A 205 -16.12 4.00 5.26
C ARG A 205 -16.45 4.38 6.71
N THR A 206 -17.69 4.73 7.03
CA THR A 206 -18.09 5.15 8.38
C THR A 206 -17.99 3.95 9.33
N ILE A 207 -18.56 2.81 8.94
CA ILE A 207 -18.49 1.56 9.70
C ILE A 207 -17.03 1.14 9.87
N LEU A 208 -16.21 1.20 8.82
CA LEU A 208 -14.79 0.87 8.89
C LEU A 208 -14.06 1.60 10.03
N TYR A 209 -14.24 2.93 10.12
CA TYR A 209 -13.55 3.72 11.14
C TYR A 209 -14.19 3.59 12.52
N THR A 210 -15.50 3.31 12.62
CA THR A 210 -16.15 2.96 13.89
C THR A 210 -15.59 1.65 14.44
N GLU A 211 -15.64 0.58 13.66
CA GLU A 211 -15.12 -0.74 14.04
C GLU A 211 -13.61 -0.70 14.34
N MET A 212 -12.85 0.07 13.56
CA MET A 212 -11.42 0.25 13.83
C MET A 212 -11.18 0.98 15.16
N THR A 213 -11.95 2.02 15.47
CA THR A 213 -11.83 2.73 16.75
C THR A 213 -12.22 1.82 17.94
N ASP A 214 -13.26 0.99 17.78
CA ASP A 214 -13.65 0.00 18.79
C ASP A 214 -12.50 -1.01 19.01
N LEU A 215 -11.88 -1.51 17.93
CA LEU A 215 -10.71 -2.40 18.02
C LEU A 215 -9.51 -1.73 18.70
N LEU A 216 -9.25 -0.45 18.42
CA LEU A 216 -8.16 0.31 19.04
C LEU A 216 -8.39 0.52 20.55
N ASN A 217 -9.64 0.58 21.02
CA ASN A 217 -9.97 0.67 22.44
C ASN A 217 -9.60 -0.59 23.25
N GLU A 218 -9.40 -1.75 22.58
CA GLU A 218 -8.95 -2.98 23.22
C GLU A 218 -7.42 -2.98 23.50
N ILE A 219 -6.67 -2.04 22.95
CA ILE A 219 -5.23 -1.90 23.16
C ILE A 219 -5.00 -1.32 24.58
N LYS A 220 -4.18 -2.03 25.37
CA LYS A 220 -3.91 -1.70 26.79
C LYS A 220 -2.48 -1.21 26.97
#